data_afc7b707ad4450b87cdbbf2228945950
#
_entry.id   afc7b707ad4450b87cdbbf2228945950
#
_cell.length_a   1.000
_cell.length_b   1.000
_cell.length_c   1.000
_cell.angle_alpha   90.00
_cell.angle_beta   90.00
_cell.angle_gamma   90.00
#
_symmetry.space_group_name_H-M   'P 1'
#
loop_
_entity.id
_entity.type
_entity.pdbx_description
1 polymer ?
#
loop_
_entity_poly.entity_id
_entity_poly.type
_entity_poly.pdbx_seq_one_letter_code
_entity_poly.pdbx_strand_id
1 'polypeptide(L)'
;MRNRPRLFVTYSSEMSLLPTWTQKVAAFVFLGILVVIPFGVIPGLGFLSDNDWLTILSRVAVYAIGALGLHILSGLAGQVSLGHAFFVGVGAYTAVVLGGDASRTLWGLALPIWIWLPASGLVAALVGALIAPAAVRVRGIYLAIVTLGLVFIGEWIFRSNVAMTGGAQAGREFPAFAFRLWKEETPLIEFSTDGSWFGIEMTSEAKTYLLLLVFLVVAIIVAKNIQRTRIGRAFMSIRDRDIAAEVMGVADTRHKVIAFALSSAFAGVTGALLGAFLGRLVPEGFALLM
;
A
#
# COMPACT_ATOMS: atom_id res chain seq x y z
N MET A 1 40.02 -14.66 -3.17
CA MET A 1 39.74 -13.52 -2.26
C MET A 1 38.40 -12.83 -2.54
N ARG A 2 37.29 -13.59 -2.76
CA ARG A 2 36.03 -13.03 -3.29
C ARG A 2 34.86 -12.96 -2.28
N ASN A 3 35.10 -13.21 -0.99
CA ASN A 3 34.01 -13.30 0.02
C ASN A 3 34.28 -12.54 1.32
N ARG A 4 34.95 -11.38 1.27
CA ARG A 4 34.94 -10.50 2.45
C ARG A 4 33.69 -9.64 2.41
N PRO A 5 32.86 -9.63 3.48
CA PRO A 5 31.77 -8.68 3.57
C PRO A 5 32.33 -7.26 3.45
N ARG A 6 31.73 -6.43 2.61
CA ARG A 6 32.15 -5.03 2.45
C ARG A 6 31.85 -4.31 3.76
N LEU A 7 32.91 -3.98 4.50
CA LEU A 7 32.81 -3.14 5.68
C LEU A 7 32.43 -1.72 5.23
N PHE A 8 31.32 -1.21 5.72
CA PHE A 8 30.95 0.17 5.54
C PHE A 8 31.87 1.04 6.42
N VAL A 9 32.72 1.86 5.81
CA VAL A 9 33.71 2.69 6.49
C VAL A 9 33.13 4.03 6.91
N THR A 10 31.99 4.44 6.30
CA THR A 10 31.35 5.73 6.58
C THR A 10 29.86 5.54 6.78
N TYR A 11 29.27 6.30 7.72
CA TYR A 11 27.85 6.29 8.02
C TYR A 11 26.98 6.61 6.77
N SER A 12 27.46 7.49 5.89
CA SER A 12 26.78 7.81 4.63
C SER A 12 26.71 6.65 3.64
N SER A 13 27.72 5.75 3.63
CA SER A 13 27.71 4.57 2.77
C SER A 13 26.76 3.48 3.27
N GLU A 14 26.62 3.36 4.59
CA GLU A 14 25.63 2.48 5.22
C GLU A 14 24.20 2.96 4.97
N MET A 15 24.01 4.29 4.94
CA MET A 15 22.72 4.95 4.71
C MET A 15 22.36 5.09 3.22
N SER A 16 23.16 4.60 2.28
CA SER A 16 22.84 4.69 0.85
C SER A 16 21.73 3.71 0.43
N LEU A 17 20.74 4.11 -0.41
CA LEU A 17 19.62 3.27 -0.89
C LEU A 17 20.13 2.02 -1.61
N LEU A 18 21.14 2.19 -2.41
CA LEU A 18 21.81 1.15 -3.19
C LEU A 18 23.32 1.36 -2.99
N PRO A 19 23.96 0.62 -2.07
CA PRO A 19 25.36 0.87 -1.70
C PRO A 19 26.35 0.50 -2.83
N THR A 20 25.96 -0.40 -3.74
CA THR A 20 26.86 -0.83 -4.81
C THR A 20 26.42 -0.33 -6.18
N TRP A 21 27.39 -0.03 -7.05
CA TRP A 21 27.12 0.36 -8.44
C TRP A 21 26.33 -0.71 -9.18
N THR A 22 26.65 -2.00 -8.95
CA THR A 22 25.92 -3.13 -9.55
C THR A 22 24.44 -3.16 -9.14
N GLN A 23 24.13 -2.84 -7.86
CA GLN A 23 22.74 -2.76 -7.39
C GLN A 23 22.00 -1.57 -8.01
N LYS A 24 22.67 -0.43 -8.17
CA LYS A 24 22.09 0.73 -8.86
C LYS A 24 21.75 0.39 -10.30
N VAL A 25 22.72 -0.14 -11.04
CA VAL A 25 22.51 -0.53 -12.44
C VAL A 25 21.41 -1.58 -12.57
N ALA A 26 21.45 -2.64 -11.76
CA ALA A 26 20.41 -3.67 -11.76
C ALA A 26 19.02 -3.12 -11.48
N ALA A 27 18.88 -2.22 -10.48
CA ALA A 27 17.60 -1.59 -10.15
C ALA A 27 17.09 -0.68 -11.28
N PHE A 28 17.98 0.11 -11.89
CA PHE A 28 17.61 0.96 -13.03
C PHE A 28 17.24 0.16 -14.27
N VAL A 29 18.00 -0.90 -14.58
CA VAL A 29 17.68 -1.78 -15.71
C VAL A 29 16.34 -2.49 -15.47
N PHE A 30 16.12 -3.04 -14.27
CA PHE A 30 14.88 -3.69 -13.93
C PHE A 30 13.67 -2.72 -14.01
N LEU A 31 13.81 -1.52 -13.45
CA LEU A 31 12.77 -0.49 -13.54
C LEU A 31 12.54 -0.06 -14.99
N GLY A 32 13.60 0.10 -15.78
CA GLY A 32 13.50 0.41 -17.20
C GLY A 32 12.75 -0.67 -17.98
N ILE A 33 13.01 -1.94 -17.70
CA ILE A 33 12.26 -3.05 -18.29
C ILE A 33 10.77 -2.93 -17.92
N LEU A 34 10.42 -2.71 -16.66
CA LEU A 34 9.04 -2.59 -16.22
C LEU A 34 8.31 -1.41 -16.88
N VAL A 35 8.99 -0.28 -17.08
CA VAL A 35 8.41 0.90 -17.75
C VAL A 35 8.20 0.64 -19.25
N VAL A 36 9.04 -0.17 -19.89
CA VAL A 36 8.99 -0.44 -21.33
C VAL A 36 7.99 -1.55 -21.70
N ILE A 37 7.59 -2.40 -20.74
CA ILE A 37 6.62 -3.51 -20.97
C ILE A 37 5.37 -3.06 -21.74
N PRO A 38 4.64 -1.99 -21.37
CA PRO A 38 3.40 -1.61 -22.06
C PRO A 38 3.56 -1.26 -23.53
N PHE A 39 4.78 -0.92 -23.96
CA PHE A 39 5.07 -0.52 -25.33
C PHE A 39 5.38 -1.71 -26.27
N GLY A 40 5.47 -2.92 -25.76
CA GLY A 40 5.72 -4.13 -26.56
C GLY A 40 7.08 -4.18 -27.29
N VAL A 41 8.02 -3.29 -26.95
CA VAL A 41 9.29 -3.09 -27.67
C VAL A 41 10.32 -4.21 -27.38
N ILE A 42 10.13 -4.96 -26.28
CA ILE A 42 11.13 -5.94 -25.83
C ILE A 42 10.98 -7.25 -26.62
N PRO A 43 11.97 -7.67 -27.45
CA PRO A 43 11.90 -8.92 -28.18
C PRO A 43 11.71 -10.12 -27.21
N GLY A 44 10.74 -10.98 -27.52
CA GLY A 44 10.43 -12.17 -26.70
C GLY A 44 9.51 -11.91 -25.49
N LEU A 45 9.26 -10.67 -25.10
CA LEU A 45 8.37 -10.30 -24.00
C LEU A 45 7.13 -9.51 -24.47
N GLY A 46 6.88 -9.46 -25.81
CA GLY A 46 5.76 -8.73 -26.38
C GLY A 46 4.38 -9.17 -25.84
N PHE A 47 4.24 -10.42 -25.41
CA PHE A 47 3.01 -10.91 -24.79
C PHE A 47 2.66 -10.19 -23.47
N LEU A 48 3.63 -9.60 -22.78
CA LEU A 48 3.39 -8.84 -21.54
C LEU A 48 2.74 -7.46 -21.80
N SER A 49 2.72 -6.99 -23.05
CA SER A 49 2.02 -5.77 -23.44
C SER A 49 0.52 -5.98 -23.69
N ASP A 50 0.04 -7.23 -23.70
CA ASP A 50 -1.38 -7.53 -23.81
C ASP A 50 -2.14 -7.03 -22.57
N ASN A 51 -3.37 -6.56 -22.77
CA ASN A 51 -4.19 -5.95 -21.73
C ASN A 51 -4.39 -6.89 -20.51
N ASP A 52 -4.53 -8.21 -20.74
CA ASP A 52 -4.67 -9.20 -19.67
C ASP A 52 -3.44 -9.24 -18.77
N TRP A 53 -2.24 -9.23 -19.38
CA TRP A 53 -0.99 -9.23 -18.63
C TRP A 53 -0.76 -7.90 -17.90
N LEU A 54 -1.08 -6.77 -18.53
CA LEU A 54 -1.00 -5.45 -17.89
C LEU A 54 -1.94 -5.35 -16.69
N THR A 55 -3.12 -5.94 -16.78
CA THR A 55 -4.08 -6.05 -15.68
C THR A 55 -3.51 -6.88 -14.52
N ILE A 56 -2.88 -8.03 -14.82
CA ILE A 56 -2.22 -8.87 -13.81
C ILE A 56 -1.06 -8.13 -13.15
N LEU A 57 -0.19 -7.49 -13.93
CA LEU A 57 0.94 -6.71 -13.42
C LEU A 57 0.50 -5.53 -12.56
N SER A 58 -0.57 -4.85 -12.93
CA SER A 58 -1.21 -3.79 -12.14
C SER A 58 -1.66 -4.31 -10.77
N ARG A 59 -2.31 -5.46 -10.76
CA ARG A 59 -2.73 -6.14 -9.51
C ARG A 59 -1.55 -6.52 -8.65
N VAL A 60 -0.50 -7.09 -9.26
CA VAL A 60 0.76 -7.41 -8.56
C VAL A 60 1.39 -6.17 -7.93
N ALA A 61 1.40 -5.02 -8.64
CA ALA A 61 1.94 -3.77 -8.11
C ALA A 61 1.18 -3.32 -6.85
N VAL A 62 -0.16 -3.39 -6.87
CA VAL A 62 -0.99 -3.01 -5.71
C VAL A 62 -0.74 -3.95 -4.53
N TYR A 63 -0.75 -5.26 -4.74
CA TYR A 63 -0.48 -6.22 -3.66
C TYR A 63 0.95 -6.11 -3.11
N ALA A 64 1.92 -5.76 -3.96
CA ALA A 64 3.30 -5.53 -3.51
C ALA A 64 3.39 -4.34 -2.54
N ILE A 65 2.59 -3.27 -2.73
CA ILE A 65 2.51 -2.16 -1.76
C ILE A 65 1.98 -2.66 -0.41
N GLY A 66 0.92 -3.48 -0.41
CA GLY A 66 0.38 -4.10 0.81
C GLY A 66 1.40 -5.01 1.50
N ALA A 67 2.11 -5.83 0.73
CA ALA A 67 3.15 -6.71 1.23
C ALA A 67 4.31 -5.91 1.89
N LEU A 68 4.68 -4.74 1.36
CA LEU A 68 5.65 -3.84 2.00
C LEU A 68 5.14 -3.35 3.36
N GLY A 69 3.86 -3.02 3.48
CA GLY A 69 3.24 -2.66 4.76
C GLY A 69 3.33 -3.81 5.78
N LEU A 70 2.98 -5.01 5.36
CA LEU A 70 3.09 -6.20 6.19
C LEU A 70 4.55 -6.52 6.54
N HIS A 71 5.49 -6.30 5.63
CA HIS A 71 6.93 -6.46 5.88
C HIS A 71 7.43 -5.50 6.97
N ILE A 72 6.94 -4.27 7.03
CA ILE A 72 7.30 -3.32 8.09
C ILE A 72 6.87 -3.87 9.46
N LEU A 73 5.67 -4.43 9.57
CA LEU A 73 5.14 -4.93 10.82
C LEU A 73 5.75 -6.28 11.22
N SER A 74 5.68 -7.28 10.34
CA SER A 74 6.14 -8.63 10.66
C SER A 74 7.64 -8.81 10.40
N GLY A 75 8.16 -8.24 9.32
CA GLY A 75 9.57 -8.39 8.94
C GLY A 75 10.52 -7.54 9.78
N LEU A 76 10.21 -6.24 9.97
CA LEU A 76 11.08 -5.34 10.70
C LEU A 76 10.79 -5.31 12.20
N ALA A 77 9.51 -5.25 12.61
CA ALA A 77 9.14 -5.14 14.03
C ALA A 77 8.83 -6.48 14.70
N GLY A 78 8.83 -7.61 13.97
CA GLY A 78 8.64 -8.95 14.50
C GLY A 78 7.23 -9.24 15.00
N GLN A 79 6.23 -8.46 14.59
CA GLN A 79 4.86 -8.59 15.04
C GLN A 79 4.00 -9.31 14.00
N VAL A 80 3.52 -10.51 14.34
CA VAL A 80 2.65 -11.28 13.44
C VAL A 80 1.24 -10.67 13.44
N SER A 81 0.74 -10.31 12.27
CA SER A 81 -0.63 -9.78 12.09
C SER A 81 -1.33 -10.49 10.95
N LEU A 82 -2.52 -11.02 11.22
CA LEU A 82 -3.46 -11.54 10.23
C LEU A 82 -4.60 -10.54 9.93
N GLY A 83 -4.55 -9.36 10.52
CA GLY A 83 -5.56 -8.32 10.38
C GLY A 83 -5.31 -7.31 9.26
N HIS A 84 -4.34 -7.55 8.37
CA HIS A 84 -3.95 -6.58 7.35
C HIS A 84 -5.11 -6.24 6.40
N ALA A 85 -5.93 -7.24 6.04
CA ALA A 85 -7.12 -7.07 5.22
C ALA A 85 -8.13 -6.06 5.80
N PHE A 86 -8.28 -6.00 7.12
CA PHE A 86 -9.12 -5.01 7.77
C PHE A 86 -8.66 -3.58 7.44
N PHE A 87 -7.36 -3.29 7.54
CA PHE A 87 -6.81 -1.95 7.26
C PHE A 87 -6.87 -1.61 5.77
N VAL A 88 -6.74 -2.61 4.89
CA VAL A 88 -6.97 -2.46 3.45
C VAL A 88 -8.43 -2.05 3.20
N GLY A 89 -9.40 -2.70 3.84
CA GLY A 89 -10.80 -2.33 3.79
C GLY A 89 -11.07 -0.92 4.30
N VAL A 90 -10.50 -0.55 5.46
CA VAL A 90 -10.62 0.81 6.02
C VAL A 90 -10.12 1.85 5.00
N GLY A 91 -8.97 1.62 4.37
CA GLY A 91 -8.42 2.54 3.36
C GLY A 91 -9.29 2.63 2.12
N ALA A 92 -9.77 1.50 1.61
CA ALA A 92 -10.64 1.44 0.43
C ALA A 92 -11.95 2.21 0.66
N TYR A 93 -12.62 1.98 1.79
CA TYR A 93 -13.87 2.69 2.10
C TYR A 93 -13.66 4.16 2.44
N THR A 94 -12.53 4.52 3.04
CA THR A 94 -12.16 5.93 3.22
C THR A 94 -12.00 6.62 1.87
N ALA A 95 -11.30 6.00 0.92
CA ALA A 95 -11.11 6.56 -0.41
C ALA A 95 -12.43 6.72 -1.17
N VAL A 96 -13.33 5.75 -1.09
CA VAL A 96 -14.66 5.81 -1.72
C VAL A 96 -15.53 6.89 -1.10
N VAL A 97 -15.50 7.08 0.21
CA VAL A 97 -16.28 8.13 0.88
C VAL A 97 -15.73 9.52 0.54
N LEU A 98 -14.40 9.66 0.51
CA LEU A 98 -13.79 10.96 0.22
C LEU A 98 -13.83 11.31 -1.28
N GLY A 99 -13.62 10.34 -2.17
CA GLY A 99 -13.53 10.57 -3.62
C GLY A 99 -14.82 10.35 -4.38
N GLY A 100 -15.77 9.60 -3.83
CA GLY A 100 -17.07 9.32 -4.47
C GLY A 100 -18.09 10.43 -4.31
N ASP A 101 -19.09 10.42 -5.20
CA ASP A 101 -20.19 11.37 -5.15
C ASP A 101 -21.18 11.04 -4.04
N ALA A 102 -21.78 12.10 -3.46
CA ALA A 102 -22.86 11.95 -2.51
C ALA A 102 -24.18 11.61 -3.22
N SER A 103 -24.92 10.66 -2.66
CA SER A 103 -26.30 10.39 -3.06
C SER A 103 -27.24 10.44 -1.86
N ARG A 104 -28.56 10.25 -2.08
CA ARG A 104 -29.53 10.26 -0.97
C ARG A 104 -29.22 9.24 0.13
N THR A 105 -28.51 8.16 -0.19
CA THR A 105 -28.22 7.04 0.71
C THR A 105 -26.75 6.86 0.99
N LEU A 106 -25.85 7.49 0.21
CA LEU A 106 -24.41 7.30 0.29
C LEU A 106 -23.69 8.60 0.61
N TRP A 107 -22.72 8.51 1.53
CA TRP A 107 -21.86 9.64 1.87
C TRP A 107 -20.75 9.78 0.81
N GLY A 108 -20.53 11.02 0.34
CA GLY A 108 -19.47 11.32 -0.63
C GLY A 108 -19.05 12.78 -0.55
N LEU A 109 -17.78 13.05 -0.78
CA LEU A 109 -17.22 14.42 -0.76
C LEU A 109 -16.68 14.84 -2.15
N ALA A 110 -16.61 13.93 -3.12
CA ALA A 110 -16.09 14.15 -4.48
C ALA A 110 -14.71 14.83 -4.51
N LEU A 111 -13.81 14.46 -3.59
CA LEU A 111 -12.48 15.02 -3.50
C LEU A 111 -11.54 14.41 -4.55
N PRO A 112 -10.54 15.16 -5.03
CA PRO A 112 -9.57 14.67 -6.00
C PRO A 112 -8.62 13.61 -5.41
N ILE A 113 -8.00 12.82 -6.29
CA ILE A 113 -7.13 11.68 -5.94
C ILE A 113 -5.98 12.06 -5.01
N TRP A 114 -5.39 13.22 -5.18
CA TRP A 114 -4.28 13.71 -4.37
C TRP A 114 -4.66 14.02 -2.90
N ILE A 115 -5.98 14.09 -2.59
CA ILE A 115 -6.50 14.22 -1.22
C ILE A 115 -6.93 12.85 -0.69
N TRP A 116 -7.82 12.11 -1.42
CA TRP A 116 -8.37 10.89 -0.88
C TRP A 116 -7.34 9.76 -0.75
N LEU A 117 -6.31 9.72 -1.62
CA LEU A 117 -5.29 8.68 -1.56
C LEU A 117 -4.41 8.80 -0.29
N PRO A 118 -3.75 9.94 0.02
CA PRO A 118 -3.02 10.06 1.28
C PRO A 118 -3.93 10.02 2.51
N ALA A 119 -5.16 10.53 2.42
CA ALA A 119 -6.12 10.46 3.51
C ALA A 119 -6.52 9.02 3.85
N SER A 120 -6.65 8.14 2.87
CA SER A 120 -6.92 6.70 3.09
C SER A 120 -5.80 6.03 3.89
N GLY A 121 -4.54 6.34 3.56
CA GLY A 121 -3.39 5.89 4.33
C GLY A 121 -3.36 6.46 5.75
N LEU A 122 -3.66 7.76 5.90
CA LEU A 122 -3.66 8.42 7.20
C LEU A 122 -4.77 7.88 8.12
N VAL A 123 -5.99 7.71 7.61
CA VAL A 123 -7.11 7.17 8.40
C VAL A 123 -6.81 5.73 8.82
N ALA A 124 -6.31 4.90 7.91
CA ALA A 124 -5.89 3.54 8.26
C ALA A 124 -4.77 3.54 9.30
N ALA A 125 -3.79 4.46 9.22
CA ALA A 125 -2.73 4.62 10.21
C ALA A 125 -3.28 5.02 11.58
N LEU A 126 -4.24 5.94 11.64
CA LEU A 126 -4.89 6.36 12.89
C LEU A 126 -5.66 5.20 13.52
N VAL A 127 -6.42 4.45 12.74
CA VAL A 127 -7.12 3.25 13.21
C VAL A 127 -6.12 2.20 13.71
N GLY A 128 -5.02 1.97 12.97
CA GLY A 128 -3.95 1.09 13.40
C GLY A 128 -3.29 1.53 14.71
N ALA A 129 -3.00 2.82 14.85
CA ALA A 129 -2.45 3.38 16.08
C ALA A 129 -3.41 3.27 17.28
N LEU A 130 -4.72 3.40 17.04
CA LEU A 130 -5.76 3.26 18.06
C LEU A 130 -5.88 1.82 18.57
N ILE A 131 -5.76 0.84 17.67
CA ILE A 131 -5.87 -0.59 17.98
C ILE A 131 -4.56 -1.13 18.58
N ALA A 132 -3.42 -0.59 18.16
CA ALA A 132 -2.10 -1.08 18.55
C ALA A 132 -1.88 -1.22 20.06
N PRO A 133 -2.30 -0.30 20.96
CA PRO A 133 -2.11 -0.47 22.41
C PRO A 133 -2.79 -1.71 22.99
N ALA A 134 -3.92 -2.12 22.43
CA ALA A 134 -4.58 -3.37 22.80
C ALA A 134 -3.81 -4.58 22.26
N ALA A 135 -3.36 -4.51 21.01
CA ALA A 135 -2.60 -5.56 20.35
C ALA A 135 -1.21 -5.79 20.98
N VAL A 136 -0.51 -4.74 21.40
CA VAL A 136 0.85 -4.82 22.00
C VAL A 136 0.86 -5.55 23.36
N ARG A 137 -0.28 -5.60 24.06
CA ARG A 137 -0.40 -6.36 25.32
C ARG A 137 -0.34 -7.88 25.11
N VAL A 138 -0.54 -8.33 23.88
CA VAL A 138 -0.58 -9.73 23.50
C VAL A 138 0.68 -10.06 22.69
N ARG A 139 1.35 -11.18 22.99
CA ARG A 139 2.62 -11.53 22.34
C ARG A 139 2.49 -12.77 21.45
N GLY A 140 3.32 -12.84 20.42
CA GLY A 140 3.46 -14.01 19.58
C GLY A 140 2.20 -14.37 18.79
N ILE A 141 1.83 -15.65 18.80
CA ILE A 141 0.70 -16.18 18.04
C ILE A 141 -0.66 -15.64 18.50
N TYR A 142 -0.79 -15.26 19.76
CA TYR A 142 -2.03 -14.68 20.27
C TYR A 142 -2.33 -13.32 19.63
N LEU A 143 -1.30 -12.56 19.26
CA LEU A 143 -1.46 -11.31 18.52
C LEU A 143 -2.07 -11.58 17.14
N ALA A 144 -1.63 -12.64 16.45
CA ALA A 144 -2.19 -13.05 15.18
C ALA A 144 -3.69 -13.38 15.29
N ILE A 145 -4.11 -14.08 16.35
CA ILE A 145 -5.53 -14.42 16.62
C ILE A 145 -6.35 -13.15 16.88
N VAL A 146 -5.84 -12.22 17.70
CA VAL A 146 -6.52 -10.94 17.97
C VAL A 146 -6.68 -10.11 16.70
N THR A 147 -5.64 -10.05 15.88
CA THR A 147 -5.69 -9.30 14.62
C THR A 147 -6.58 -9.99 13.57
N LEU A 148 -6.70 -11.32 13.58
CA LEU A 148 -7.68 -12.04 12.78
C LEU A 148 -9.11 -11.67 13.19
N GLY A 149 -9.38 -11.50 14.48
CA GLY A 149 -10.66 -11.02 14.99
C GLY A 149 -11.07 -9.66 14.42
N LEU A 150 -10.09 -8.78 14.13
CA LEU A 150 -10.35 -7.49 13.48
C LEU A 150 -10.91 -7.64 12.07
N VAL A 151 -10.54 -8.69 11.34
CA VAL A 151 -11.07 -8.92 9.98
C VAL A 151 -12.58 -9.19 10.06
N PHE A 152 -13.02 -10.05 10.99
CA PHE A 152 -14.44 -10.34 11.19
C PHE A 152 -15.23 -9.13 11.70
N ILE A 153 -14.65 -8.38 12.65
CA ILE A 153 -15.26 -7.13 13.13
C ILE A 153 -15.37 -6.12 11.98
N GLY A 154 -14.33 -6.00 11.17
CA GLY A 154 -14.30 -5.12 10.00
C GLY A 154 -15.37 -5.50 8.98
N GLU A 155 -15.47 -6.78 8.64
CA GLU A 155 -16.51 -7.28 7.74
C GLU A 155 -17.90 -6.94 8.25
N TRP A 156 -18.15 -7.15 9.56
CA TRP A 156 -19.43 -6.78 10.18
C TRP A 156 -19.70 -5.27 10.09
N ILE A 157 -18.70 -4.42 10.39
CA ILE A 157 -18.82 -2.96 10.30
C ILE A 157 -19.15 -2.53 8.86
N PHE A 158 -18.42 -3.09 7.88
CA PHE A 158 -18.61 -2.75 6.47
C PHE A 158 -19.97 -3.22 5.94
N ARG A 159 -20.48 -4.38 6.37
CA ARG A 159 -21.81 -4.85 6.01
C ARG A 159 -22.93 -4.06 6.67
N SER A 160 -22.74 -3.64 7.92
CA SER A 160 -23.75 -2.90 8.69
C SER A 160 -23.92 -1.46 8.25
N ASN A 161 -22.86 -0.83 7.72
CA ASN A 161 -22.85 0.60 7.41
C ASN A 161 -23.15 0.86 5.92
N VAL A 162 -24.42 0.71 5.55
CA VAL A 162 -24.88 0.85 4.14
C VAL A 162 -24.56 2.26 3.57
N ALA A 163 -24.61 3.29 4.39
CA ALA A 163 -24.32 4.67 3.96
C ALA A 163 -22.87 4.87 3.48
N MET A 164 -21.91 4.06 4.01
CA MET A 164 -20.52 4.10 3.57
C MET A 164 -20.26 3.13 2.40
N THR A 165 -20.83 1.93 2.46
CA THR A 165 -20.43 0.79 1.61
C THR A 165 -21.35 0.51 0.45
N GLY A 166 -22.56 1.08 0.45
CA GLY A 166 -23.61 0.74 -0.53
C GLY A 166 -24.32 -0.60 -0.25
N GLY A 167 -23.96 -1.27 0.86
CA GLY A 167 -24.53 -2.57 1.27
C GLY A 167 -23.81 -3.77 0.68
N ALA A 168 -24.13 -4.95 1.25
CA ALA A 168 -23.42 -6.19 0.94
C ALA A 168 -23.59 -6.67 -0.52
N GLN A 169 -24.78 -6.48 -1.10
CA GLN A 169 -25.08 -6.98 -2.45
C GLN A 169 -24.78 -5.95 -3.55
N ALA A 170 -25.17 -4.68 -3.35
CA ALA A 170 -25.00 -3.64 -4.35
C ALA A 170 -23.54 -3.19 -4.46
N GLY A 171 -22.83 -3.14 -3.32
CA GLY A 171 -21.51 -2.55 -3.26
C GLY A 171 -21.52 -1.05 -3.59
N ARG A 172 -20.36 -0.46 -3.73
CA ARG A 172 -20.22 0.95 -4.10
C ARG A 172 -19.24 1.11 -5.24
N GLU A 173 -19.62 1.92 -6.22
CA GLU A 173 -18.73 2.29 -7.32
C GLU A 173 -17.60 3.18 -6.79
N PHE A 174 -16.41 2.91 -7.29
CA PHE A 174 -15.23 3.68 -6.93
C PHE A 174 -15.12 4.90 -7.85
N PRO A 175 -14.67 6.07 -7.33
CA PRO A 175 -14.43 7.23 -8.18
C PRO A 175 -13.43 6.90 -9.29
N ALA A 176 -13.68 7.43 -10.49
CA ALA A 176 -12.83 7.20 -11.64
C ALA A 176 -11.35 7.53 -11.34
N PHE A 177 -10.44 6.72 -11.86
CA PHE A 177 -9.01 6.97 -11.79
C PHE A 177 -8.66 8.16 -12.70
N ALA A 178 -8.89 9.38 -12.17
CA ALA A 178 -8.67 10.60 -12.90
C ALA A 178 -7.93 11.63 -12.03
N PHE A 179 -6.94 12.29 -12.62
CA PHE A 179 -6.25 13.39 -11.95
C PHE A 179 -7.01 14.68 -12.22
N ARG A 180 -7.71 15.19 -11.19
CA ARG A 180 -8.44 16.47 -11.22
C ARG A 180 -7.79 17.43 -10.25
N LEU A 181 -7.63 18.69 -10.59
CA LEU A 181 -7.08 19.70 -9.68
C LEU A 181 -8.07 20.03 -8.55
N TRP A 182 -9.30 20.33 -8.91
CA TRP A 182 -10.37 20.66 -7.95
C TRP A 182 -11.69 20.65 -8.73
N LYS A 183 -12.71 19.98 -8.27
CA LYS A 183 -14.11 19.97 -8.78
C LYS A 183 -14.35 20.39 -10.26
N GLU A 184 -13.30 20.40 -11.09
CA GLU A 184 -13.42 20.66 -12.52
C GLU A 184 -14.10 19.47 -13.20
N GLU A 185 -15.01 19.76 -14.12
CA GLU A 185 -15.75 18.74 -14.85
C GLU A 185 -14.84 17.93 -15.78
N THR A 186 -13.78 18.53 -16.30
CA THR A 186 -12.82 17.85 -17.20
C THR A 186 -11.57 17.43 -16.45
N PRO A 187 -11.26 16.12 -16.39
CA PRO A 187 -10.03 15.64 -15.79
C PRO A 187 -8.82 16.06 -16.63
N LEU A 188 -7.74 16.50 -15.99
CA LEU A 188 -6.47 16.79 -16.66
C LEU A 188 -5.87 15.52 -17.29
N ILE A 189 -6.00 14.40 -16.60
CA ILE A 189 -5.54 13.08 -17.05
C ILE A 189 -6.57 12.06 -16.60
N GLU A 190 -7.12 11.32 -17.52
CA GLU A 190 -8.01 10.20 -17.26
C GLU A 190 -7.27 8.90 -17.57
N PHE A 191 -7.23 8.00 -16.60
CA PHE A 191 -6.55 6.72 -16.73
C PHE A 191 -7.50 5.59 -17.13
N SER A 192 -8.81 5.82 -17.00
CA SER A 192 -9.85 4.82 -17.25
C SER A 192 -10.31 4.76 -18.71
N THR A 193 -9.82 5.67 -19.57
CA THR A 193 -10.19 5.72 -20.99
C THR A 193 -8.95 5.59 -21.87
N ASP A 194 -9.13 4.94 -23.03
CA ASP A 194 -8.10 4.88 -24.06
C ASP A 194 -7.84 6.28 -24.63
N GLY A 195 -6.60 6.55 -25.02
CA GLY A 195 -6.25 7.84 -25.62
C GLY A 195 -4.76 8.13 -25.59
N SER A 196 -4.36 9.23 -26.22
CA SER A 196 -2.96 9.61 -26.31
C SER A 196 -2.44 10.22 -25.00
N TRP A 197 -1.31 9.70 -24.51
CA TRP A 197 -0.55 10.27 -23.42
C TRP A 197 0.84 10.65 -23.92
N PHE A 198 1.22 11.92 -23.78
CA PHE A 198 2.47 12.46 -24.37
C PHE A 198 2.65 12.19 -25.88
N GLY A 199 1.54 12.10 -26.65
CA GLY A 199 1.58 11.84 -28.09
C GLY A 199 1.71 10.35 -28.48
N ILE A 200 1.66 9.42 -27.53
CA ILE A 200 1.65 7.97 -27.75
C ILE A 200 0.25 7.45 -27.42
N GLU A 201 -0.36 6.72 -28.34
CA GLU A 201 -1.63 6.04 -28.10
C GLU A 201 -1.41 4.91 -27.10
N MET A 202 -2.16 4.93 -26.01
CA MET A 202 -2.07 3.95 -24.93
C MET A 202 -3.46 3.49 -24.52
N THR A 203 -3.54 2.20 -24.19
CA THR A 203 -4.75 1.61 -23.58
C THR A 203 -4.92 2.07 -22.13
N SER A 204 -6.14 1.99 -21.62
CA SER A 204 -6.46 2.32 -20.22
C SER A 204 -5.65 1.44 -19.25
N GLU A 205 -5.44 0.16 -19.59
CA GLU A 205 -4.66 -0.80 -18.82
C GLU A 205 -3.18 -0.39 -18.73
N ALA A 206 -2.60 0.08 -19.85
CA ALA A 206 -1.21 0.53 -19.89
C ALA A 206 -1.01 1.80 -19.05
N LYS A 207 -1.93 2.75 -19.11
CA LYS A 207 -1.89 3.97 -18.29
C LYS A 207 -2.02 3.64 -16.80
N THR A 208 -2.99 2.79 -16.44
CA THR A 208 -3.22 2.34 -15.06
C THR A 208 -2.01 1.59 -14.51
N TYR A 209 -1.41 0.70 -15.31
CA TYR A 209 -0.19 -0.02 -14.94
C TYR A 209 0.97 0.93 -14.63
N LEU A 210 1.25 1.90 -15.50
CA LEU A 210 2.33 2.86 -15.28
C LEU A 210 2.09 3.70 -14.03
N LEU A 211 0.85 4.13 -13.79
CA LEU A 211 0.50 4.87 -12.57
C LEU A 211 0.75 4.03 -11.32
N LEU A 212 0.27 2.78 -11.30
CA LEU A 212 0.45 1.87 -10.16
C LEU A 212 1.93 1.51 -9.97
N LEU A 213 2.71 1.40 -11.04
CA LEU A 213 4.16 1.22 -10.98
C LEU A 213 4.85 2.42 -10.29
N VAL A 214 4.43 3.65 -10.57
CA VAL A 214 4.94 4.85 -9.89
C VAL A 214 4.65 4.77 -8.39
N PHE A 215 3.42 4.43 -8.00
CA PHE A 215 3.07 4.27 -6.58
C PHE A 215 3.87 3.16 -5.91
N LEU A 216 4.10 2.04 -6.59
CA LEU A 216 4.95 0.96 -6.08
C LEU A 216 6.39 1.43 -5.85
N VAL A 217 6.98 2.14 -6.80
CA VAL A 217 8.35 2.68 -6.67
C VAL A 217 8.44 3.64 -5.48
N VAL A 218 7.46 4.55 -5.34
CA VAL A 218 7.38 5.46 -4.18
C VAL A 218 7.27 4.67 -2.89
N ALA A 219 6.40 3.66 -2.83
CA ALA A 219 6.24 2.81 -1.66
C ALA A 219 7.54 2.07 -1.28
N ILE A 220 8.27 1.54 -2.26
CA ILE A 220 9.59 0.89 -2.04
C ILE A 220 10.59 1.90 -1.46
N ILE A 221 10.66 3.12 -2.01
CA ILE A 221 11.55 4.16 -1.52
C ILE A 221 11.21 4.53 -0.07
N VAL A 222 9.92 4.72 0.23
CA VAL A 222 9.44 5.05 1.58
C VAL A 222 9.77 3.92 2.55
N ALA A 223 9.45 2.67 2.22
CA ALA A 223 9.73 1.50 3.06
C ALA A 223 11.23 1.34 3.34
N LYS A 224 12.06 1.50 2.31
CA LYS A 224 13.52 1.48 2.45
C LYS A 224 14.04 2.64 3.30
N ASN A 225 13.48 3.82 3.19
CA ASN A 225 13.85 4.95 4.03
C ASN A 225 13.47 4.71 5.48
N ILE A 226 12.26 4.19 5.77
CA ILE A 226 11.84 3.82 7.12
C ILE A 226 12.84 2.83 7.74
N GLN A 227 13.22 1.78 7.04
CA GLN A 227 14.16 0.76 7.51
C GLN A 227 15.50 1.35 7.99
N ARG A 228 15.97 2.44 7.40
CA ARG A 228 17.27 3.07 7.68
C ARG A 228 17.21 4.14 8.76
N THR A 229 16.02 4.64 9.08
CA THR A 229 15.84 5.64 10.13
C THR A 229 16.12 5.06 11.51
N ARG A 230 16.19 5.92 12.52
CA ARG A 230 16.27 5.50 13.93
C ARG A 230 15.09 4.60 14.32
N ILE A 231 13.92 4.87 13.74
CA ILE A 231 12.69 4.08 13.97
C ILE A 231 12.86 2.65 13.43
N GLY A 232 13.35 2.48 12.21
CA GLY A 232 13.57 1.17 11.62
C GLY A 232 14.62 0.33 12.37
N ARG A 233 15.69 0.97 12.85
CA ARG A 233 16.68 0.29 13.71
C ARG A 233 16.09 -0.12 15.05
N ALA A 234 15.25 0.71 15.66
CA ALA A 234 14.52 0.35 16.87
C ALA A 234 13.57 -0.84 16.65
N PHE A 235 12.90 -0.91 15.49
CA PHE A 235 12.09 -2.07 15.14
C PHE A 235 12.91 -3.37 15.12
N MET A 236 14.04 -3.36 14.44
CA MET A 236 14.92 -4.53 14.36
C MET A 236 15.45 -4.95 15.74
N SER A 237 15.83 -4.01 16.61
CA SER A 237 16.28 -4.33 17.97
C SER A 237 15.17 -4.95 18.82
N ILE A 238 13.93 -4.47 18.70
CA ILE A 238 12.75 -5.03 19.39
C ILE A 238 12.44 -6.44 18.86
N ARG A 239 12.51 -6.64 17.54
CA ARG A 239 12.28 -7.96 16.92
C ARG A 239 13.27 -9.00 17.43
N ASP A 240 14.55 -8.62 17.52
CA ASP A 240 15.61 -9.57 17.90
C ASP A 240 15.57 -9.88 19.40
N ARG A 241 15.45 -8.86 20.27
CA ARG A 241 15.31 -9.02 21.73
C ARG A 241 14.64 -7.78 22.36
N ASP A 242 13.34 -7.87 22.60
CA ASP A 242 12.53 -6.77 23.15
C ASP A 242 13.02 -6.30 24.53
N ILE A 243 13.32 -7.23 25.46
CA ILE A 243 13.81 -6.92 26.82
C ILE A 243 15.16 -6.20 26.76
N ALA A 244 16.09 -6.67 25.93
CA ALA A 244 17.40 -6.04 25.79
C ALA A 244 17.29 -4.62 25.15
N ALA A 245 16.41 -4.45 24.17
CA ALA A 245 16.14 -3.15 23.57
C ALA A 245 15.58 -2.14 24.59
N GLU A 246 14.68 -2.60 25.48
CA GLU A 246 14.09 -1.78 26.53
C GLU A 246 15.14 -1.33 27.57
N VAL A 247 16.03 -2.22 28.00
CA VAL A 247 17.15 -1.88 28.89
C VAL A 247 18.09 -0.86 28.25
N MET A 248 18.25 -0.88 26.93
CA MET A 248 19.04 0.10 26.16
C MET A 248 18.28 1.41 25.87
N GLY A 249 17.09 1.60 26.45
CA GLY A 249 16.30 2.84 26.36
C GLY A 249 15.36 2.92 25.14
N VAL A 250 15.14 1.82 24.43
CA VAL A 250 14.15 1.78 23.33
C VAL A 250 12.77 1.52 23.95
N ALA A 251 11.86 2.50 23.83
CA ALA A 251 10.49 2.37 24.31
C ALA A 251 9.69 1.36 23.47
N ASP A 252 9.59 0.11 23.92
CA ASP A 252 8.99 -1.03 23.21
C ASP A 252 7.57 -0.72 22.73
N THR A 253 6.67 -0.36 23.63
CA THR A 253 5.25 -0.08 23.32
C THR A 253 5.10 1.01 22.27
N ARG A 254 5.83 2.11 22.41
CA ARG A 254 5.76 3.23 21.46
C ARG A 254 6.17 2.82 20.04
N HIS A 255 7.25 2.07 19.91
CA HIS A 255 7.74 1.63 18.59
C HIS A 255 6.82 0.59 17.97
N LYS A 256 6.23 -0.30 18.75
CA LYS A 256 5.21 -1.25 18.27
C LYS A 256 3.97 -0.53 17.75
N VAL A 257 3.48 0.50 18.45
CA VAL A 257 2.36 1.34 17.97
C VAL A 257 2.72 2.03 16.65
N ILE A 258 3.93 2.59 16.53
CA ILE A 258 4.40 3.22 15.29
C ILE A 258 4.48 2.18 14.16
N ALA A 259 4.96 0.97 14.42
CA ALA A 259 5.02 -0.10 13.43
C ALA A 259 3.62 -0.47 12.90
N PHE A 260 2.64 -0.62 13.81
CA PHE A 260 1.23 -0.83 13.43
C PHE A 260 0.69 0.31 12.58
N ALA A 261 0.88 1.56 13.00
CA ALA A 261 0.41 2.73 12.27
C ALA A 261 1.01 2.82 10.86
N LEU A 262 2.33 2.60 10.72
CA LEU A 262 3.00 2.60 9.42
C LEU A 262 2.51 1.46 8.52
N SER A 263 2.41 0.24 9.05
CA SER A 263 1.88 -0.90 8.31
C SER A 263 0.44 -0.66 7.84
N SER A 264 -0.40 -0.14 8.72
CA SER A 264 -1.79 0.20 8.40
C SER A 264 -1.89 1.34 7.38
N ALA A 265 -0.95 2.30 7.38
CA ALA A 265 -0.88 3.33 6.35
C ALA A 265 -0.66 2.74 4.95
N PHE A 266 0.30 1.81 4.82
CA PHE A 266 0.54 1.09 3.56
C PHE A 266 -0.69 0.26 3.16
N ALA A 267 -1.32 -0.43 4.11
CA ALA A 267 -2.55 -1.17 3.87
C ALA A 267 -3.68 -0.26 3.36
N GLY A 268 -3.85 0.92 3.97
CA GLY A 268 -4.86 1.90 3.57
C GLY A 268 -4.65 2.42 2.15
N VAL A 269 -3.40 2.75 1.80
CA VAL A 269 -3.05 3.15 0.42
C VAL A 269 -3.29 1.99 -0.56
N THR A 270 -2.92 0.77 -0.17
CA THR A 270 -3.20 -0.44 -0.97
C THR A 270 -4.69 -0.61 -1.22
N GLY A 271 -5.52 -0.45 -0.18
CA GLY A 271 -6.97 -0.55 -0.31
C GLY A 271 -7.58 0.49 -1.23
N ALA A 272 -7.11 1.72 -1.14
CA ALA A 272 -7.53 2.80 -2.01
C ALA A 272 -7.16 2.54 -3.48
N LEU A 273 -5.93 2.11 -3.74
CA LEU A 273 -5.47 1.76 -5.09
C LEU A 273 -6.16 0.51 -5.64
N LEU A 274 -6.38 -0.51 -4.78
CA LEU A 274 -7.11 -1.71 -5.17
C LEU A 274 -8.56 -1.39 -5.53
N GLY A 275 -9.24 -0.57 -4.72
CA GLY A 275 -10.60 -0.14 -4.99
C GLY A 275 -10.72 0.61 -6.31
N ALA A 276 -9.79 1.53 -6.56
CA ALA A 276 -9.72 2.27 -7.82
C ALA A 276 -9.46 1.35 -9.03
N PHE A 277 -8.64 0.32 -8.84
CA PHE A 277 -8.36 -0.68 -9.88
C PHE A 277 -9.56 -1.60 -10.17
N LEU A 278 -10.30 -2.01 -9.12
CA LEU A 278 -11.49 -2.86 -9.27
C LEU A 278 -12.72 -2.11 -9.79
N GLY A 279 -12.76 -0.79 -9.62
CA GLY A 279 -13.88 0.06 -10.03
C GLY A 279 -15.13 -0.09 -9.17
N ARG A 280 -15.29 -1.19 -8.41
CA ARG A 280 -16.41 -1.45 -7.51
C ARG A 280 -15.95 -2.17 -6.25
N LEU A 281 -16.43 -1.73 -5.12
CA LEU A 281 -16.14 -2.35 -3.82
C LEU A 281 -17.36 -3.07 -3.28
N VAL A 282 -17.13 -4.32 -2.88
CA VAL A 282 -18.11 -5.13 -2.15
C VAL A 282 -17.48 -5.50 -0.80
N PRO A 283 -18.23 -5.41 0.33
CA PRO A 283 -17.69 -5.73 1.65
C PRO A 283 -17.06 -7.12 1.78
N GLU A 284 -17.55 -8.09 1.02
CA GLU A 284 -17.04 -9.47 1.00
C GLU A 284 -15.64 -9.60 0.40
N GLY A 285 -15.22 -8.66 -0.45
CA GLY A 285 -13.89 -8.64 -1.06
C GLY A 285 -12.76 -8.41 -0.05
N PHE A 286 -13.05 -7.94 1.15
CA PHE A 286 -12.07 -7.72 2.24
C PHE A 286 -12.16 -8.77 3.36
N ALA A 287 -12.95 -9.82 3.17
CA ALA A 287 -12.95 -10.99 4.03
C ALA A 287 -11.62 -11.77 3.88
N LEU A 288 -11.55 -13.01 4.13
CA LEU A 288 -10.36 -13.85 4.21
C LEU A 288 -9.51 -14.00 2.91
N LEU A 289 -9.77 -13.27 1.83
CA LEU A 289 -9.13 -13.46 0.52
C LEU A 289 -7.86 -12.61 0.26
N MET A 290 -7.30 -11.97 1.28
CA MET A 290 -6.01 -11.27 1.19
C MET A 290 -4.94 -11.89 2.08
#